data_dc4103f6dd81395cebd8926bfb2bebca
#
_entry.id   dc4103f6dd81395cebd8926bfb2bebca
#
_cell.length_a   1.000
_cell.length_b   1.000
_cell.length_c   1.000
_cell.angle_alpha   90.00
_cell.angle_beta   90.00
_cell.angle_gamma   90.00
#
_symmetry.space_group_name_H-M   'P 1'
#
loop_
_entity.id
_entity.type
_entity.pdbx_description
1 polymer ?
#
loop_
_entity_poly.entity_id
_entity_poly.type
_entity_poly.pdbx_seq_one_letter_code
_entity_poly.pdbx_strand_id
1 'polypeptide(L)'
;MQKHTIAVLGGTGAEGGGLALRWARAGHRVIIGSRAKERALAAAAELNALLAKWDVAPVIEGDANAAAAAAADVVVLTVPYAAQVATVTEVKDQLAGKVLVDATVPLVPPKVSVVQLPAGGSAVAAVQALLGEGVKVVSAFQSVSAHHLRELDHEIDCDVLVCGNDVPARETVVALVADLGLRGIHAGTIANSAATEALTSVLIAINRRYKVPSAGIRITGLPAAE
;
A
#
# COMPACT_ATOMS: atom_id res chain seq x y z
N MET A 1 4.41 19.51 -3.91
CA MET A 1 3.44 18.40 -3.88
C MET A 1 2.43 18.61 -2.75
N GLN A 2 1.19 18.19 -2.94
CA GLN A 2 0.13 18.31 -1.92
C GLN A 2 0.43 17.33 -0.77
N LYS A 3 0.32 17.79 0.47
CA LYS A 3 0.49 16.94 1.64
C LYS A 3 -0.86 16.40 2.10
N HIS A 4 -0.88 15.14 2.49
CA HIS A 4 -2.06 14.42 2.93
C HIS A 4 -1.90 13.90 4.35
N THR A 5 -3.02 13.66 5.02
CA THR A 5 -3.07 12.78 6.17
C THR A 5 -3.37 11.36 5.66
N ILE A 6 -2.46 10.43 5.91
CA ILE A 6 -2.51 9.06 5.39
C ILE A 6 -2.70 8.09 6.55
N ALA A 7 -3.80 7.33 6.55
CA ALA A 7 -3.97 6.20 7.48
C ALA A 7 -3.42 4.93 6.83
N VAL A 8 -2.57 4.20 7.54
CA VAL A 8 -2.03 2.90 7.07
C VAL A 8 -2.60 1.80 7.96
N LEU A 9 -3.65 1.12 7.47
CA LEU A 9 -4.27 -0.02 8.15
C LEU A 9 -3.43 -1.27 7.89
N GLY A 10 -2.95 -1.89 8.97
CA GLY A 10 -1.90 -2.91 8.89
C GLY A 10 -0.48 -2.35 8.95
N GLY A 11 -0.31 -1.06 9.25
CA GLY A 11 0.97 -0.37 9.35
C GLY A 11 1.95 -0.91 10.41
N THR A 12 1.52 -1.83 11.24
CA THR A 12 2.39 -2.59 12.15
C THR A 12 3.21 -3.68 11.43
N GLY A 13 2.87 -4.01 10.18
CA GLY A 13 3.59 -4.97 9.33
C GLY A 13 4.80 -4.34 8.62
N ALA A 14 5.60 -5.19 7.95
CA ALA A 14 6.81 -4.73 7.25
C ALA A 14 6.48 -3.77 6.10
N GLU A 15 5.51 -4.11 5.24
CA GLU A 15 5.10 -3.29 4.11
C GLU A 15 4.46 -1.98 4.56
N GLY A 16 3.41 -2.05 5.37
CA GLY A 16 2.70 -0.86 5.83
C GLY A 16 3.58 0.07 6.66
N GLY A 17 4.43 -0.47 7.55
CA GLY A 17 5.37 0.33 8.32
C GLY A 17 6.46 0.97 7.46
N GLY A 18 6.91 0.29 6.40
CA GLY A 18 7.88 0.84 5.46
C GLY A 18 7.30 1.97 4.60
N LEU A 19 6.07 1.79 4.08
CA LEU A 19 5.34 2.85 3.36
C LEU A 19 5.10 4.06 4.27
N ALA A 20 4.63 3.83 5.50
CA ALA A 20 4.40 4.86 6.50
C ALA A 20 5.65 5.70 6.77
N LEU A 21 6.80 5.03 6.94
CA LEU A 21 8.09 5.67 7.21
C LEU A 21 8.53 6.59 6.06
N ARG A 22 8.39 6.12 4.81
CA ARG A 22 8.76 6.90 3.61
C ARG A 22 7.83 8.09 3.40
N TRP A 23 6.51 7.93 3.55
CA TRP A 23 5.57 9.06 3.46
C TRP A 23 5.78 10.09 4.57
N ALA A 24 6.06 9.64 5.80
CA ALA A 24 6.40 10.55 6.88
C ALA A 24 7.67 11.35 6.58
N ARG A 25 8.73 10.69 6.05
CA ARG A 25 9.95 11.37 5.57
C ARG A 25 9.66 12.37 4.44
N ALA A 26 8.72 12.05 3.56
CA ALA A 26 8.27 12.96 2.51
C ALA A 26 7.41 14.13 3.02
N GLY A 27 7.07 14.16 4.32
CA GLY A 27 6.36 15.25 4.98
C GLY A 27 4.84 15.10 5.01
N HIS A 28 4.31 13.89 4.81
CA HIS A 28 2.92 13.57 5.09
C HIS A 28 2.69 13.33 6.58
N ARG A 29 1.51 13.65 7.09
CA ARG A 29 1.04 13.17 8.40
C ARG A 29 0.59 11.73 8.23
N VAL A 30 1.11 10.81 9.04
CA VAL A 30 0.80 9.37 8.92
C VAL A 30 0.19 8.86 10.21
N ILE A 31 -0.88 8.08 10.08
CA ILE A 31 -1.56 7.43 11.22
C ILE A 31 -1.54 5.92 10.99
N ILE A 32 -0.82 5.20 11.82
CA ILE A 32 -0.85 3.73 11.83
C ILE A 32 -2.17 3.27 12.41
N GLY A 33 -2.93 2.48 11.64
CA GLY A 33 -4.13 1.82 12.10
C GLY A 33 -3.86 0.37 12.52
N SER A 34 -4.50 -0.05 13.61
CA SER A 34 -4.48 -1.44 14.07
C SER A 34 -5.79 -1.79 14.78
N ARG A 35 -6.13 -3.09 14.83
CA ARG A 35 -7.24 -3.59 15.66
C ARG A 35 -7.02 -3.36 17.16
N ALA A 36 -5.77 -3.27 17.59
CA ALA A 36 -5.38 -2.93 18.96
C ALA A 36 -4.60 -1.61 18.92
N LYS A 37 -5.16 -0.56 19.51
CA LYS A 37 -4.58 0.79 19.54
C LYS A 37 -3.17 0.80 20.12
N GLU A 38 -2.91 -0.01 21.15
CA GLU A 38 -1.61 -0.11 21.80
C GLU A 38 -0.52 -0.59 20.83
N ARG A 39 -0.87 -1.50 19.91
CA ARG A 39 0.05 -1.95 18.86
C ARG A 39 0.35 -0.86 17.84
N ALA A 40 -0.66 -0.06 17.50
CA ALA A 40 -0.47 1.07 16.59
C ALA A 40 0.45 2.12 17.21
N LEU A 41 0.23 2.47 18.49
CA LEU A 41 1.07 3.41 19.24
C LEU A 41 2.52 2.93 19.37
N ALA A 42 2.73 1.65 19.66
CA ALA A 42 4.07 1.06 19.75
C ALA A 42 4.80 1.10 18.38
N ALA A 43 4.09 0.76 17.29
CA ALA A 43 4.64 0.84 15.94
C ALA A 43 4.96 2.28 15.53
N ALA A 44 4.09 3.24 15.84
CA ALA A 44 4.33 4.66 15.58
C ALA A 44 5.58 5.18 16.32
N ALA A 45 5.75 4.79 17.58
CA ALA A 45 6.93 5.15 18.37
C ALA A 45 8.22 4.57 17.76
N GLU A 46 8.21 3.29 17.35
CA GLU A 46 9.34 2.64 16.66
C GLU A 46 9.71 3.38 15.38
N LEU A 47 8.73 3.69 14.53
CA LEU A 47 8.96 4.36 13.25
C LEU A 47 9.44 5.82 13.43
N ASN A 48 8.91 6.54 14.41
CA ASN A 48 9.41 7.89 14.75
C ASN A 48 10.86 7.85 15.25
N ALA A 49 11.25 6.82 16.02
CA ALA A 49 12.64 6.65 16.43
C ALA A 49 13.59 6.38 15.24
N LEU A 50 13.09 5.75 14.17
CA LEU A 50 13.85 5.60 12.92
C LEU A 50 13.94 6.94 12.17
N LEU A 51 12.86 7.72 12.10
CA LEU A 51 12.84 9.05 11.46
C LEU A 51 13.79 10.05 12.13
N ALA A 52 13.93 9.97 13.44
CA ALA A 52 14.85 10.85 14.19
C ALA A 52 16.31 10.74 13.71
N LYS A 53 16.71 9.59 13.15
CA LYS A 53 18.05 9.41 12.55
C LYS A 53 18.27 10.22 11.26
N TRP A 54 17.19 10.78 10.71
CA TRP A 54 17.16 11.56 9.47
C TRP A 54 16.74 13.02 9.71
N ASP A 55 16.82 13.49 10.97
CA ASP A 55 16.38 14.83 11.38
C ASP A 55 14.91 15.16 11.01
N VAL A 56 14.07 14.14 10.90
CA VAL A 56 12.63 14.29 10.66
C VAL A 56 11.90 14.30 11.98
N ALA A 57 11.09 15.33 12.20
CA ALA A 57 10.23 15.42 13.39
C ALA A 57 9.25 14.22 13.47
N PRO A 58 8.83 13.78 14.67
CA PRO A 58 7.88 12.70 14.83
C PRO A 58 6.50 13.13 14.28
N VAL A 59 6.10 12.55 13.16
CA VAL A 59 4.83 12.84 12.44
C VAL A 59 3.97 11.60 12.25
N ILE A 60 4.38 10.45 12.82
CA ILE A 60 3.64 9.19 12.77
C ILE A 60 2.86 9.02 14.07
N GLU A 61 1.57 8.90 13.96
CA GLU A 61 0.64 8.63 15.06
C GLU A 61 0.16 7.18 15.03
N GLY A 62 -0.46 6.70 16.10
CA GLY A 62 -1.07 5.38 16.16
C GLY A 62 -2.47 5.45 16.73
N ASP A 63 -3.44 4.75 16.11
CA ASP A 63 -4.80 4.64 16.64
C ASP A 63 -5.48 3.32 16.24
N ALA A 64 -6.70 3.11 16.71
CA ALA A 64 -7.57 2.04 16.20
C ALA A 64 -7.91 2.29 14.72
N ASN A 65 -8.13 1.21 13.94
CA ASN A 65 -8.39 1.29 12.49
C ASN A 65 -9.45 2.33 12.12
N ALA A 66 -10.61 2.32 12.79
CA ALA A 66 -11.70 3.23 12.48
C ALA A 66 -11.35 4.70 12.76
N ALA A 67 -10.66 4.99 13.87
CA ALA A 67 -10.23 6.33 14.21
C ALA A 67 -9.14 6.84 13.23
N ALA A 68 -8.17 6.00 12.89
CA ALA A 68 -7.17 6.32 11.88
C ALA A 68 -7.80 6.62 10.51
N ALA A 69 -8.71 5.75 10.04
CA ALA A 69 -9.42 5.94 8.78
C ALA A 69 -10.28 7.21 8.77
N ALA A 70 -10.96 7.53 9.90
CA ALA A 70 -11.78 8.74 10.01
C ALA A 70 -10.96 10.03 9.87
N ALA A 71 -9.76 10.07 10.46
CA ALA A 71 -8.89 11.24 10.49
C ALA A 71 -8.10 11.48 9.20
N ALA A 72 -8.08 10.53 8.27
CA ALA A 72 -7.23 10.57 7.08
C ALA A 72 -7.97 11.05 5.83
N ASP A 73 -7.21 11.63 4.88
CA ASP A 73 -7.66 11.96 3.53
C ASP A 73 -7.56 10.74 2.62
N VAL A 74 -6.49 9.96 2.77
CA VAL A 74 -6.21 8.72 2.04
C VAL A 74 -6.02 7.58 3.03
N VAL A 75 -6.67 6.45 2.76
CA VAL A 75 -6.52 5.23 3.56
C VAL A 75 -5.77 4.18 2.75
N VAL A 76 -4.75 3.57 3.34
CA VAL A 76 -3.92 2.54 2.72
C VAL A 76 -4.10 1.24 3.48
N LEU A 77 -4.46 0.17 2.77
CA LEU A 77 -4.70 -1.15 3.32
C LEU A 77 -3.52 -2.06 2.99
N THR A 78 -2.80 -2.50 4.02
CA THR A 78 -1.62 -3.37 3.93
C THR A 78 -1.74 -4.62 4.81
N VAL A 79 -2.97 -5.10 5.00
CA VAL A 79 -3.23 -6.29 5.79
C VAL A 79 -3.06 -7.57 4.97
N PRO A 80 -2.80 -8.73 5.59
CA PRO A 80 -2.86 -10.00 4.89
C PRO A 80 -4.23 -10.25 4.24
N TYR A 81 -4.27 -10.93 3.09
CA TYR A 81 -5.50 -11.22 2.34
C TYR A 81 -6.63 -11.78 3.21
N ALA A 82 -6.32 -12.70 4.10
CA ALA A 82 -7.32 -13.29 5.01
C ALA A 82 -8.01 -12.26 5.94
N ALA A 83 -7.41 -11.09 6.15
CA ALA A 83 -7.95 -10.02 6.97
C ALA A 83 -8.58 -8.87 6.15
N GLN A 84 -8.43 -8.85 4.82
CA GLN A 84 -8.82 -7.75 3.95
C GLN A 84 -10.29 -7.37 4.12
N VAL A 85 -11.21 -8.29 3.85
CA VAL A 85 -12.66 -8.02 3.91
C VAL A 85 -13.11 -7.59 5.30
N ALA A 86 -12.61 -8.25 6.35
CA ALA A 86 -12.97 -7.91 7.72
C ALA A 86 -12.51 -6.49 8.09
N THR A 87 -11.27 -6.11 7.71
CA THR A 87 -10.73 -4.77 8.00
C THR A 87 -11.47 -3.69 7.22
N VAL A 88 -11.76 -3.93 5.93
CA VAL A 88 -12.53 -2.99 5.10
C VAL A 88 -13.95 -2.80 5.66
N THR A 89 -14.60 -3.88 6.08
CA THR A 89 -15.95 -3.83 6.66
C THR A 89 -15.95 -3.04 7.99
N GLU A 90 -14.92 -3.21 8.82
CA GLU A 90 -14.75 -2.48 10.09
C GLU A 90 -14.73 -0.96 9.88
N VAL A 91 -14.08 -0.49 8.79
CA VAL A 91 -13.87 0.95 8.54
C VAL A 91 -14.76 1.52 7.43
N LYS A 92 -15.73 0.77 6.93
CA LYS A 92 -16.52 1.12 5.75
C LYS A 92 -17.13 2.53 5.83
N ASP A 93 -17.71 2.86 6.97
CA ASP A 93 -18.38 4.15 7.16
C ASP A 93 -17.42 5.35 7.15
N GLN A 94 -16.15 5.12 7.49
CA GLN A 94 -15.08 6.13 7.47
C GLN A 94 -14.46 6.35 6.10
N LEU A 95 -14.76 5.47 5.12
CA LEU A 95 -14.18 5.52 3.77
C LEU A 95 -15.01 6.37 2.78
N ALA A 96 -16.22 6.77 3.13
CA ALA A 96 -17.10 7.52 2.23
C ALA A 96 -16.42 8.78 1.65
N GLY A 97 -16.39 8.89 0.33
CA GLY A 97 -15.77 10.01 -0.40
C GLY A 97 -14.23 9.98 -0.45
N LYS A 98 -13.57 9.00 0.15
CA LYS A 98 -12.10 8.91 0.23
C LYS A 98 -11.50 7.99 -0.84
N VAL A 99 -10.19 8.11 -0.99
CA VAL A 99 -9.37 7.16 -1.74
C VAL A 99 -8.92 6.05 -0.78
N LEU A 100 -9.21 4.80 -1.15
CA LEU A 100 -8.67 3.61 -0.51
C LEU A 100 -7.61 2.99 -1.42
N VAL A 101 -6.35 3.04 -1.02
CA VAL A 101 -5.25 2.32 -1.68
C VAL A 101 -5.17 0.92 -1.09
N ASP A 102 -5.38 -0.10 -1.89
CA ASP A 102 -5.33 -1.49 -1.45
C ASP A 102 -4.10 -2.20 -2.04
N ALA A 103 -3.14 -2.54 -1.18
CA ALA A 103 -1.93 -3.27 -1.51
C ALA A 103 -2.06 -4.80 -1.32
N THR A 104 -3.24 -5.26 -0.94
CA THR A 104 -3.46 -6.68 -0.62
C THR A 104 -3.26 -7.57 -1.84
N VAL A 105 -2.60 -8.71 -1.60
CA VAL A 105 -2.39 -9.76 -2.61
C VAL A 105 -2.98 -11.07 -2.08
N PRO A 106 -3.73 -11.84 -2.89
CA PRO A 106 -4.35 -13.09 -2.47
C PRO A 106 -3.33 -14.24 -2.34
N LEU A 107 -2.33 -14.05 -1.47
CA LEU A 107 -1.34 -15.08 -1.15
C LEU A 107 -1.95 -16.09 -0.19
N VAL A 108 -1.93 -17.36 -0.57
CA VAL A 108 -2.44 -18.47 0.26
C VAL A 108 -1.29 -19.42 0.62
N PRO A 109 -0.76 -19.33 1.87
CA PRO A 109 0.27 -20.24 2.33
C PRO A 109 -0.17 -21.72 2.27
N PRO A 110 0.77 -22.67 2.03
CA PRO A 110 2.20 -22.46 1.85
C PRO A 110 2.63 -22.14 0.42
N LYS A 111 1.71 -22.11 -0.57
CA LYS A 111 2.01 -22.01 -2.00
C LYS A 111 2.04 -20.57 -2.52
N VAL A 112 2.64 -19.64 -1.77
CA VAL A 112 2.65 -18.20 -2.10
C VAL A 112 3.38 -17.84 -3.40
N SER A 113 4.21 -18.72 -3.94
CA SER A 113 4.88 -18.55 -5.24
C SER A 113 4.10 -19.12 -6.42
N VAL A 114 2.84 -19.50 -6.21
CA VAL A 114 1.90 -19.96 -7.24
C VAL A 114 0.72 -19.02 -7.23
N VAL A 115 0.34 -18.53 -8.41
CA VAL A 115 -0.81 -17.61 -8.55
C VAL A 115 -2.09 -18.31 -8.09
N GLN A 116 -2.81 -17.66 -7.19
CA GLN A 116 -4.08 -18.14 -6.61
C GLN A 116 -5.04 -16.95 -6.50
N LEU A 117 -5.62 -16.54 -7.63
CA LEU A 117 -6.61 -15.46 -7.63
C LEU A 117 -7.96 -15.96 -7.07
N PRO A 118 -8.73 -15.08 -6.41
CA PRO A 118 -10.09 -15.41 -5.98
C PRO A 118 -11.02 -15.65 -7.19
N ALA A 119 -12.17 -16.24 -6.97
CA ALA A 119 -13.14 -16.58 -8.03
C ALA A 119 -13.54 -15.36 -8.90
N GLY A 120 -13.57 -14.16 -8.34
CA GLY A 120 -13.79 -12.90 -9.07
C GLY A 120 -12.58 -12.35 -9.80
N GLY A 121 -11.43 -13.04 -9.80
CA GLY A 121 -10.22 -12.65 -10.50
C GLY A 121 -9.32 -11.66 -9.76
N SER A 122 -9.83 -10.84 -8.84
CA SER A 122 -9.06 -9.85 -8.09
C SER A 122 -9.63 -9.62 -6.69
N ALA A 123 -8.76 -9.64 -5.69
CA ALA A 123 -9.11 -9.31 -4.31
C ALA A 123 -9.47 -7.82 -4.17
N VAL A 124 -8.74 -6.93 -4.83
CA VAL A 124 -8.98 -5.48 -4.79
C VAL A 124 -10.25 -5.09 -5.54
N ALA A 125 -10.53 -5.71 -6.69
CA ALA A 125 -11.79 -5.48 -7.40
C ALA A 125 -13.00 -5.94 -6.58
N ALA A 126 -12.87 -7.02 -5.80
CA ALA A 126 -13.92 -7.47 -4.88
C ALA A 126 -14.17 -6.45 -3.76
N VAL A 127 -13.13 -5.77 -3.26
CA VAL A 127 -13.26 -4.66 -2.29
C VAL A 127 -13.99 -3.48 -2.91
N GLN A 128 -13.67 -3.10 -4.17
CA GLN A 128 -14.42 -2.03 -4.86
C GLN A 128 -15.91 -2.39 -4.99
N ALA A 129 -16.23 -3.62 -5.35
CA ALA A 129 -17.62 -4.07 -5.44
C ALA A 129 -18.34 -4.04 -4.09
N LEU A 130 -17.66 -4.42 -3.00
CA LEU A 130 -18.17 -4.39 -1.63
C LEU A 130 -18.48 -2.97 -1.14
N LEU A 131 -17.61 -2.01 -1.47
CA LEU A 131 -17.71 -0.61 -1.01
C LEU A 131 -18.63 0.24 -1.89
N GLY A 132 -18.87 -0.18 -3.14
CA GLY A 132 -19.63 0.59 -4.12
C GLY A 132 -18.86 1.81 -4.65
N GLU A 133 -19.55 2.68 -5.40
CA GLU A 133 -18.95 3.84 -6.07
C GLU A 133 -18.62 5.01 -5.14
N GLY A 134 -19.15 5.01 -3.93
CA GLY A 134 -18.90 6.05 -2.92
C GLY A 134 -17.48 6.06 -2.36
N VAL A 135 -16.69 4.99 -2.60
CA VAL A 135 -15.28 4.88 -2.22
C VAL A 135 -14.44 4.66 -3.47
N LYS A 136 -13.36 5.42 -3.63
CA LYS A 136 -12.47 5.32 -4.79
C LYS A 136 -11.35 4.32 -4.47
N VAL A 137 -11.53 3.05 -4.83
CA VAL A 137 -10.53 2.01 -4.58
C VAL A 137 -9.46 2.03 -5.68
N VAL A 138 -8.20 2.05 -5.26
CA VAL A 138 -7.02 2.02 -6.12
C VAL A 138 -6.09 0.90 -5.68
N SER A 139 -5.74 0.01 -6.60
CA SER A 139 -4.74 -1.05 -6.41
C SER A 139 -3.36 -0.48 -6.67
N ALA A 140 -2.42 -0.63 -5.73
CA ALA A 140 -1.03 -0.24 -5.87
C ALA A 140 -0.13 -1.00 -4.89
N PHE A 141 1.17 -1.07 -5.18
CA PHE A 141 2.25 -1.65 -4.37
C PHE A 141 2.38 -3.17 -4.39
N GLN A 142 1.53 -3.94 -5.07
CA GLN A 142 1.59 -5.41 -5.12
C GLN A 142 2.94 -5.96 -5.60
N SER A 143 3.69 -5.20 -6.41
CA SER A 143 5.01 -5.58 -6.94
C SER A 143 6.19 -5.08 -6.12
N VAL A 144 5.95 -4.28 -5.07
CA VAL A 144 7.01 -3.70 -4.24
C VAL A 144 7.41 -4.66 -3.14
N SER A 145 8.70 -4.94 -3.01
CA SER A 145 9.19 -5.75 -1.90
C SER A 145 9.25 -4.94 -0.60
N ALA A 146 8.63 -5.46 0.45
CA ALA A 146 8.68 -4.86 1.78
C ALA A 146 10.10 -4.82 2.38
N HIS A 147 11.04 -5.61 1.83
CA HIS A 147 12.38 -5.81 2.37
C HIS A 147 13.14 -4.49 2.55
N HIS A 148 13.15 -3.64 1.51
CA HIS A 148 13.90 -2.39 1.51
C HIS A 148 13.07 -1.15 1.84
N LEU A 149 11.77 -1.28 2.10
CA LEU A 149 10.92 -0.11 2.38
C LEU A 149 11.33 0.67 3.62
N ARG A 150 11.91 -0.01 4.63
CA ARG A 150 12.40 0.63 5.87
C ARG A 150 13.81 1.19 5.76
N GLU A 151 14.54 0.88 4.70
CA GLU A 151 15.88 1.38 4.42
C GLU A 151 15.75 2.70 3.62
N LEU A 152 15.68 3.84 4.32
CA LEU A 152 15.34 5.14 3.72
C LEU A 152 16.38 5.67 2.73
N ASP A 153 17.61 5.21 2.79
CA ASP A 153 18.72 5.50 1.86
C ASP A 153 18.78 4.51 0.68
N HIS A 154 18.02 3.41 0.75
CA HIS A 154 17.96 2.45 -0.33
C HIS A 154 17.02 2.93 -1.44
N GLU A 155 17.53 3.09 -2.65
CA GLU A 155 16.74 3.34 -3.86
C GLU A 155 16.09 2.03 -4.32
N ILE A 156 14.76 2.04 -4.42
CA ILE A 156 14.00 0.86 -4.83
C ILE A 156 13.76 0.94 -6.33
N ASP A 157 14.45 0.08 -7.09
CA ASP A 157 14.31 -0.01 -8.55
C ASP A 157 13.10 -0.86 -8.95
N CYS A 158 11.90 -0.29 -8.81
CA CYS A 158 10.65 -0.96 -9.13
C CYS A 158 9.59 0.04 -9.59
N ASP A 159 8.85 -0.28 -10.64
CA ASP A 159 7.65 0.45 -11.02
C ASP A 159 6.43 -0.03 -10.22
N VAL A 160 5.55 0.89 -9.88
CA VAL A 160 4.28 0.61 -9.21
C VAL A 160 3.14 0.76 -10.20
N LEU A 161 2.48 -0.34 -10.50
CA LEU A 161 1.29 -0.33 -11.36
C LEU A 161 0.07 0.12 -10.54
N VAL A 162 -0.59 1.17 -11.00
CA VAL A 162 -1.72 1.81 -10.32
C VAL A 162 -3.00 1.57 -11.11
N CYS A 163 -3.92 0.75 -10.56
CA CYS A 163 -5.21 0.44 -11.17
C CYS A 163 -6.37 1.01 -10.35
N GLY A 164 -7.39 1.53 -11.02
CA GLY A 164 -8.58 2.08 -10.36
C GLY A 164 -9.55 2.66 -11.39
N ASN A 165 -10.83 2.75 -11.07
CA ASN A 165 -11.83 3.25 -12.02
C ASN A 165 -11.84 4.79 -12.08
N ASP A 166 -11.52 5.46 -10.99
CA ASP A 166 -11.49 6.93 -10.88
C ASP A 166 -10.11 7.46 -11.25
N VAL A 167 -10.03 8.31 -12.29
CA VAL A 167 -8.76 8.85 -12.80
C VAL A 167 -8.10 9.77 -11.78
N PRO A 168 -8.79 10.75 -11.16
CA PRO A 168 -8.20 11.61 -10.13
C PRO A 168 -7.64 10.83 -8.93
N ALA A 169 -8.32 9.75 -8.51
CA ALA A 169 -7.82 8.90 -7.43
C ALA A 169 -6.52 8.19 -7.83
N ARG A 170 -6.40 7.69 -9.09
CA ARG A 170 -5.14 7.13 -9.58
C ARG A 170 -4.02 8.17 -9.63
N GLU A 171 -4.31 9.40 -10.07
CA GLU A 171 -3.34 10.51 -10.08
C GLU A 171 -2.82 10.82 -8.67
N THR A 172 -3.73 10.87 -7.68
CA THR A 172 -3.35 11.01 -6.27
C THR A 172 -2.39 9.90 -5.82
N VAL A 173 -2.68 8.65 -6.19
CA VAL A 173 -1.85 7.50 -5.80
C VAL A 173 -0.51 7.51 -6.54
N VAL A 174 -0.46 7.88 -7.82
CA VAL A 174 0.79 8.06 -8.58
C VAL A 174 1.68 9.12 -7.93
N ALA A 175 1.11 10.24 -7.46
CA ALA A 175 1.86 11.25 -6.73
C ALA A 175 2.39 10.71 -5.38
N LEU A 176 1.58 9.94 -4.64
CA LEU A 176 2.02 9.30 -3.39
C LEU A 176 3.11 8.25 -3.63
N VAL A 177 3.11 7.56 -4.77
CA VAL A 177 4.19 6.64 -5.19
C VAL A 177 5.48 7.43 -5.47
N ALA A 178 5.38 8.57 -6.17
CA ALA A 178 6.53 9.44 -6.45
C ALA A 178 7.15 10.01 -5.16
N ASP A 179 6.34 10.33 -4.14
CA ASP A 179 6.82 10.78 -2.83
C ASP A 179 7.65 9.71 -2.09
N LEU A 180 7.56 8.43 -2.49
CA LEU A 180 8.41 7.33 -1.98
C LEU A 180 9.72 7.16 -2.77
N GLY A 181 9.94 7.94 -3.84
CA GLY A 181 11.04 7.76 -4.77
C GLY A 181 10.82 6.65 -5.79
N LEU A 182 9.57 6.20 -6.00
CA LEU A 182 9.19 5.16 -6.95
C LEU A 182 8.49 5.77 -8.17
N ARG A 183 8.48 5.05 -9.30
CA ARG A 183 7.72 5.43 -10.48
C ARG A 183 6.35 4.76 -10.48
N GLY A 184 5.28 5.57 -10.31
CA GLY A 184 3.89 5.14 -10.46
C GLY A 184 3.46 5.16 -11.93
N ILE A 185 2.79 4.10 -12.37
CA ILE A 185 2.31 3.95 -13.75
C ILE A 185 0.82 3.67 -13.73
N HIS A 186 0.05 4.48 -14.47
CA HIS A 186 -1.37 4.22 -14.70
C HIS A 186 -1.55 2.91 -15.47
N ALA A 187 -2.08 1.88 -14.81
CA ALA A 187 -2.27 0.54 -15.37
C ALA A 187 -3.75 0.23 -15.70
N GLY A 188 -4.59 1.27 -15.77
CA GLY A 188 -5.97 1.17 -16.21
C GLY A 188 -6.99 1.00 -15.10
N THR A 189 -8.09 0.32 -15.42
CA THR A 189 -9.23 0.12 -14.49
C THR A 189 -8.91 -0.83 -13.37
N ILE A 190 -9.76 -0.87 -12.34
CA ILE A 190 -9.61 -1.75 -11.18
C ILE A 190 -9.58 -3.24 -11.58
N ALA A 191 -10.21 -3.63 -12.71
CA ALA A 191 -10.17 -5.01 -13.21
C ALA A 191 -8.74 -5.48 -13.55
N ASN A 192 -7.85 -4.58 -13.92
CA ASN A 192 -6.45 -4.90 -14.22
C ASN A 192 -5.64 -5.24 -12.96
N SER A 193 -6.18 -4.99 -11.76
CA SER A 193 -5.52 -5.41 -10.50
C SER A 193 -5.32 -6.93 -10.41
N ALA A 194 -6.13 -7.72 -11.12
CA ALA A 194 -5.92 -9.17 -11.23
C ALA A 194 -4.50 -9.51 -11.73
N ALA A 195 -3.98 -8.76 -12.71
CA ALA A 195 -2.63 -8.98 -13.24
C ALA A 195 -1.55 -8.54 -12.23
N THR A 196 -1.73 -7.41 -11.54
CA THR A 196 -0.78 -6.91 -10.55
C THR A 196 -0.72 -7.82 -9.32
N GLU A 197 -1.85 -8.33 -8.86
CA GLU A 197 -1.94 -9.30 -7.77
C GLU A 197 -1.28 -10.64 -8.15
N ALA A 198 -1.53 -11.16 -9.36
CA ALA A 198 -0.91 -12.38 -9.85
C ALA A 198 0.63 -12.27 -9.93
N LEU A 199 1.13 -11.10 -10.35
CA LEU A 199 2.54 -10.83 -10.52
C LEU A 199 3.34 -11.02 -9.23
N THR A 200 2.78 -10.73 -8.06
CA THR A 200 3.46 -10.92 -6.77
C THR A 200 3.93 -12.36 -6.58
N SER A 201 3.08 -13.35 -6.88
CA SER A 201 3.47 -14.77 -6.80
C SER A 201 4.61 -15.11 -7.76
N VAL A 202 4.62 -14.51 -8.94
CA VAL A 202 5.69 -14.67 -9.93
C VAL A 202 7.01 -14.08 -9.42
N LEU A 203 6.97 -12.87 -8.84
CA LEU A 203 8.14 -12.23 -8.23
C LEU A 203 8.69 -13.03 -7.05
N ILE A 204 7.82 -13.61 -6.21
CA ILE A 204 8.23 -14.54 -5.14
C ILE A 204 8.94 -15.78 -5.71
N ALA A 205 8.44 -16.35 -6.82
CA ALA A 205 9.10 -17.47 -7.49
C ALA A 205 10.48 -17.09 -8.04
N ILE A 206 10.60 -15.90 -8.65
CA ILE A 206 11.86 -15.32 -9.12
C ILE A 206 12.84 -15.13 -7.96
N ASN A 207 12.40 -14.49 -6.87
CA ASN A 207 13.23 -14.31 -5.67
C ASN A 207 13.82 -15.62 -5.17
N ARG A 208 13.01 -16.68 -5.09
CA ARG A 208 13.45 -18.00 -4.67
C ARG A 208 14.45 -18.62 -5.65
N ARG A 209 14.18 -18.53 -6.95
CA ARG A 209 15.01 -19.14 -7.99
C ARG A 209 16.39 -18.48 -8.08
N TYR A 210 16.43 -17.15 -8.04
CA TYR A 210 17.64 -16.37 -8.24
C TYR A 210 18.30 -15.94 -6.91
N LYS A 211 17.70 -16.32 -5.76
CA LYS A 211 18.19 -16.00 -4.41
C LYS A 211 18.39 -14.50 -4.20
N VAL A 212 17.44 -13.71 -4.67
CA VAL A 212 17.38 -12.26 -4.46
C VAL A 212 16.21 -11.90 -3.53
N PRO A 213 16.32 -10.85 -2.70
CA PRO A 213 15.28 -10.52 -1.71
C PRO A 213 14.14 -9.67 -2.29
N SER A 214 14.34 -8.98 -3.42
CA SER A 214 13.50 -7.86 -3.83
C SER A 214 13.38 -7.70 -5.36
N ALA A 215 13.12 -8.80 -6.10
CA ALA A 215 12.79 -8.66 -7.51
C ALA A 215 11.55 -7.76 -7.66
N GLY A 216 11.64 -6.80 -8.57
CA GLY A 216 10.59 -5.87 -8.96
C GLY A 216 10.31 -5.94 -10.45
N ILE A 217 9.60 -4.96 -10.97
CA ILE A 217 9.31 -4.81 -12.41
C ILE A 217 9.72 -3.44 -12.93
N ARG A 218 10.07 -3.38 -14.20
CA ARG A 218 10.20 -2.13 -14.95
C ARG A 218 9.40 -2.23 -16.24
N ILE A 219 8.59 -1.21 -16.50
CA ILE A 219 7.84 -1.05 -17.75
C ILE A 219 8.71 -0.28 -18.73
N THR A 220 9.11 -0.96 -19.80
CA THR A 220 9.93 -0.37 -20.87
C THR A 220 9.08 0.36 -21.91
N GLY A 221 9.70 1.26 -22.69
CA GLY A 221 9.03 1.99 -23.76
C GLY A 221 8.19 3.19 -23.33
N LEU A 222 8.15 3.51 -22.03
CA LEU A 222 7.57 4.76 -21.54
C LEU A 222 8.62 5.87 -21.54
N PRO A 223 8.23 7.16 -21.75
CA PRO A 223 9.14 8.28 -21.57
C PRO A 223 9.69 8.28 -20.15
N ALA A 224 10.87 8.88 -19.96
CA ALA A 224 11.38 9.17 -18.62
C ALA A 224 10.35 10.03 -17.87
N ALA A 225 10.20 9.82 -16.58
CA ALA A 225 9.42 10.73 -15.75
C ALA A 225 10.08 12.11 -15.79
N GLU A 226 9.30 13.14 -16.09
CA GLU A 226 9.74 14.54 -16.03
C GLU A 226 10.00 14.99 -14.59
#